data_20f4e5bff3768f64eda80b1c4a8efc1f
#
_entry.id   20f4e5bff3768f64eda80b1c4a8efc1f
#
_cell.length_a   1.000
_cell.length_b   1.000
_cell.length_c   1.000
_cell.angle_alpha   90.00
_cell.angle_beta   90.00
_cell.angle_gamma   90.00
#
_symmetry.space_group_name_H-M   'P 1'
#
loop_
_entity.id
_entity.type
_entity.pdbx_description
1 polymer ?
#
loop_
_entity_poly.entity_id
_entity_poly.type
_entity_poly.pdbx_seq_one_letter_code
_entity_poly.pdbx_strand_id
1 'polypeptide(L)'
;GNSAFQDCTGLKKVRFQKNDKTVITNAGKKLYPVTIGRQAFAGCITLTEVKLSVNINTIEPMAFSGCKELKELNLPEGLENIGYGFIANTGITNLTVPSTVTGGDCDYGREGILEGSVLETLIFADGIKMIPGYFCYKGGYGRDNYTLQHIEIPESVTEIGEKAFDGCAALEEIEIGKEINRVGNSAFQDCTGLKKVRFQ
;
A
#
# COMPACT_ATOMS: atom_id res chain seq x y z
N GLY A 1 -7.83 7.87 -15.67
CA GLY A 1 -9.24 7.49 -15.49
C GLY A 1 -9.38 5.99 -15.28
N ASN A 2 -10.55 5.53 -14.85
CA ASN A 2 -10.83 4.14 -14.54
C ASN A 2 -10.63 3.25 -15.77
N SER A 3 -10.03 2.06 -15.58
CA SER A 3 -9.77 1.04 -16.60
C SER A 3 -9.10 1.54 -17.87
N ALA A 4 -8.43 2.69 -17.83
CA ALA A 4 -7.95 3.38 -19.04
C ALA A 4 -7.01 2.53 -19.93
N PHE A 5 -6.24 1.61 -19.31
CA PHE A 5 -5.31 0.70 -19.98
C PHE A 5 -5.51 -0.74 -19.51
N GLN A 6 -6.72 -1.05 -19.01
CA GLN A 6 -7.03 -2.40 -18.56
C GLN A 6 -6.79 -3.42 -19.69
N ASP A 7 -6.20 -4.55 -19.32
CA ASP A 7 -5.89 -5.67 -20.25
C ASP A 7 -5.02 -5.27 -21.46
N CYS A 8 -4.24 -4.19 -21.34
CA CYS A 8 -3.22 -3.85 -22.35
C CYS A 8 -2.05 -4.82 -22.25
N THR A 9 -2.23 -6.06 -22.74
CA THR A 9 -1.29 -7.17 -22.55
C THR A 9 0.07 -6.99 -23.22
N GLY A 10 0.20 -6.03 -24.16
CA GLY A 10 1.47 -5.68 -24.80
C GLY A 10 2.21 -4.51 -24.13
N LEU A 11 1.62 -3.87 -23.10
CA LEU A 11 2.18 -2.70 -22.44
C LEU A 11 3.32 -3.11 -21.51
N LYS A 12 4.54 -2.64 -21.78
CA LYS A 12 5.74 -3.00 -21.00
C LYS A 12 6.19 -1.93 -20.02
N LYS A 13 5.98 -0.64 -20.36
CA LYS A 13 6.50 0.47 -19.58
C LYS A 13 5.50 1.61 -19.49
N VAL A 14 5.38 2.19 -18.31
CA VAL A 14 4.55 3.38 -18.05
C VAL A 14 5.40 4.42 -17.33
N ARG A 15 5.34 5.67 -17.79
CA ARG A 15 6.01 6.80 -17.16
C ARG A 15 5.05 7.95 -17.00
N PHE A 16 4.84 8.39 -15.76
CA PHE A 16 4.13 9.60 -15.45
C PHE A 16 5.10 10.78 -15.44
N GLN A 17 4.86 11.75 -16.29
CA GLN A 17 5.68 12.96 -16.30
C GLN A 17 5.26 13.86 -15.14
N LYS A 18 6.24 14.57 -14.56
CA LYS A 18 5.98 15.60 -13.57
C LYS A 18 5.14 16.70 -14.20
N ASN A 19 4.02 17.03 -13.56
CA ASN A 19 3.23 18.19 -13.92
C ASN A 19 3.60 19.34 -12.98
N ASP A 20 4.24 20.37 -13.52
CA ASP A 20 4.68 21.53 -12.73
C ASP A 20 3.54 22.52 -12.41
N LYS A 21 2.32 22.26 -12.87
CA LYS A 21 1.14 23.01 -12.46
C LYS A 21 0.93 22.87 -10.95
N THR A 22 0.56 23.97 -10.32
CA THR A 22 0.34 24.02 -8.88
C THR A 22 -1.03 24.59 -8.56
N VAL A 23 -1.60 24.15 -7.45
CA VAL A 23 -2.79 24.75 -6.85
C VAL A 23 -2.40 25.46 -5.56
N ILE A 24 -3.13 26.52 -5.22
CA ILE A 24 -3.00 27.18 -3.92
C ILE A 24 -4.02 26.55 -3.00
N THR A 25 -3.57 26.03 -1.88
CA THR A 25 -4.41 25.47 -0.81
C THR A 25 -4.21 26.28 0.45
N ASN A 26 -5.04 26.06 1.48
CA ASN A 26 -4.86 26.68 2.80
C ASN A 26 -3.50 26.32 3.44
N ALA A 27 -2.88 25.21 3.04
CA ALA A 27 -1.54 24.79 3.46
C ALA A 27 -0.41 25.36 2.59
N GLY A 28 -0.73 26.21 1.58
CA GLY A 28 0.22 26.82 0.65
C GLY A 28 0.16 26.27 -0.76
N LYS A 29 1.24 26.45 -1.52
CA LYS A 29 1.34 26.03 -2.91
C LYS A 29 1.63 24.52 -2.99
N LYS A 30 0.74 23.76 -3.64
CA LYS A 30 0.87 22.30 -3.83
C LYS A 30 0.90 21.99 -5.33
N LEU A 31 1.61 20.92 -5.74
CA LEU A 31 1.53 20.41 -7.12
C LEU A 31 0.10 19.95 -7.42
N TYR A 32 -0.32 20.11 -8.69
CA TYR A 32 -1.64 19.64 -9.12
C TYR A 32 -1.72 18.11 -8.91
N PRO A 33 -2.67 17.62 -8.06
CA PRO A 33 -2.74 16.21 -7.74
C PRO A 33 -3.15 15.37 -8.95
N VAL A 34 -2.58 14.19 -9.07
CA VAL A 34 -2.90 13.23 -10.12
C VAL A 34 -3.36 11.93 -9.48
N THR A 35 -4.49 11.41 -9.95
CA THR A 35 -5.05 10.13 -9.53
C THR A 35 -4.81 9.07 -10.61
N ILE A 36 -4.28 7.91 -10.20
CA ILE A 36 -4.33 6.69 -11.01
C ILE A 36 -5.67 6.02 -10.71
N GLY A 37 -6.55 5.97 -11.70
CA GLY A 37 -7.93 5.50 -11.51
C GLY A 37 -8.04 3.99 -11.25
N ARG A 38 -9.20 3.56 -10.77
CA ARG A 38 -9.55 2.16 -10.51
C ARG A 38 -9.23 1.29 -11.72
N GLN A 39 -8.49 0.19 -11.49
CA GLN A 39 -8.14 -0.78 -12.53
C GLN A 39 -7.41 -0.18 -13.75
N ALA A 40 -6.82 1.01 -13.63
CA ALA A 40 -6.27 1.74 -14.78
C ALA A 40 -5.27 0.91 -15.60
N PHE A 41 -4.50 0.02 -14.98
CA PHE A 41 -3.53 -0.88 -15.60
C PHE A 41 -3.77 -2.34 -15.23
N ALA A 42 -4.97 -2.68 -14.74
CA ALA A 42 -5.27 -4.06 -14.37
C ALA A 42 -5.10 -5.00 -15.57
N GLY A 43 -4.52 -6.18 -15.34
CA GLY A 43 -4.31 -7.18 -16.41
C GLY A 43 -3.22 -6.85 -17.43
N CYS A 44 -2.42 -5.80 -17.23
CA CYS A 44 -1.25 -5.52 -18.06
C CYS A 44 -0.13 -6.53 -17.75
N ILE A 45 -0.30 -7.77 -18.17
CA ILE A 45 0.52 -8.93 -17.75
C ILE A 45 2.00 -8.82 -18.10
N THR A 46 2.36 -8.03 -19.11
CA THR A 46 3.76 -7.81 -19.55
C THR A 46 4.37 -6.51 -19.02
N LEU A 47 3.66 -5.78 -18.15
CA LEU A 47 4.15 -4.52 -17.59
C LEU A 47 5.29 -4.80 -16.61
N THR A 48 6.48 -4.31 -16.93
CA THR A 48 7.71 -4.53 -16.13
C THR A 48 8.22 -3.27 -15.44
N GLU A 49 7.85 -2.09 -15.93
CA GLU A 49 8.37 -0.81 -15.41
C GLU A 49 7.25 0.23 -15.27
N VAL A 50 7.10 0.76 -14.06
CA VAL A 50 6.21 1.90 -13.78
C VAL A 50 7.02 2.98 -13.06
N LYS A 51 7.12 4.17 -13.68
CA LYS A 51 7.72 5.35 -13.04
C LYS A 51 6.63 6.34 -12.67
N LEU A 52 6.36 6.43 -11.39
CA LEU A 52 5.40 7.38 -10.83
C LEU A 52 6.07 8.76 -10.65
N SER A 53 5.31 9.82 -10.83
CA SER A 53 5.77 11.18 -10.56
C SER A 53 5.35 11.65 -9.17
N VAL A 54 6.07 12.63 -8.63
CA VAL A 54 5.85 13.17 -7.28
C VAL A 54 4.49 13.84 -7.04
N ASN A 55 3.71 14.08 -8.08
CA ASN A 55 2.37 14.63 -7.96
C ASN A 55 1.25 13.58 -8.00
N ILE A 56 1.59 12.29 -8.04
CA ILE A 56 0.62 11.21 -7.79
C ILE A 56 0.27 11.24 -6.31
N ASN A 57 -0.99 11.58 -6.00
CA ASN A 57 -1.48 11.61 -4.62
C ASN A 57 -2.48 10.49 -4.29
N THR A 58 -3.03 9.83 -5.30
CA THR A 58 -4.00 8.76 -5.12
C THR A 58 -3.75 7.64 -6.13
N ILE A 59 -3.71 6.42 -5.65
CA ILE A 59 -3.78 5.19 -6.44
C ILE A 59 -5.06 4.50 -6.03
N GLU A 60 -6.05 4.43 -6.95
CA GLU A 60 -7.34 3.83 -6.68
C GLU A 60 -7.31 2.30 -6.68
N PRO A 61 -8.37 1.63 -6.20
CA PRO A 61 -8.42 0.18 -6.08
C PRO A 61 -8.04 -0.58 -7.36
N MET A 62 -7.27 -1.67 -7.16
CA MET A 62 -6.87 -2.61 -8.21
C MET A 62 -6.09 -1.98 -9.37
N ALA A 63 -5.49 -0.80 -9.19
CA ALA A 63 -4.87 0.00 -10.27
C ALA A 63 -3.85 -0.79 -11.10
N PHE A 64 -3.04 -1.66 -10.48
CA PHE A 64 -2.03 -2.52 -11.13
C PHE A 64 -2.30 -4.01 -10.92
N SER A 65 -3.52 -4.37 -10.53
CA SER A 65 -3.88 -5.77 -10.27
C SER A 65 -3.62 -6.64 -11.50
N GLY A 66 -2.99 -7.80 -11.30
CA GLY A 66 -2.69 -8.74 -12.38
C GLY A 66 -1.52 -8.36 -13.29
N CYS A 67 -0.75 -7.32 -12.96
CA CYS A 67 0.51 -7.00 -13.65
C CYS A 67 1.61 -7.98 -13.21
N LYS A 68 1.57 -9.21 -13.69
CA LYS A 68 2.38 -10.34 -13.20
C LYS A 68 3.90 -10.14 -13.31
N GLU A 69 4.34 -9.40 -14.34
CA GLU A 69 5.76 -9.13 -14.59
C GLU A 69 6.26 -7.88 -13.83
N LEU A 70 5.38 -7.15 -13.12
CA LEU A 70 5.78 -5.99 -12.33
C LEU A 70 6.38 -6.48 -10.99
N LYS A 71 7.70 -6.33 -10.86
CA LYS A 71 8.49 -6.79 -9.71
C LYS A 71 8.82 -5.67 -8.71
N GLU A 72 8.69 -4.42 -9.14
CA GLU A 72 9.05 -3.25 -8.37
C GLU A 72 8.09 -2.09 -8.65
N LEU A 73 7.70 -1.38 -7.61
CA LEU A 73 6.90 -0.15 -7.71
C LEU A 73 7.34 0.83 -6.62
N ASN A 74 8.02 1.89 -7.03
CA ASN A 74 8.45 2.96 -6.12
C ASN A 74 7.32 3.96 -5.95
N LEU A 75 6.71 3.99 -4.76
CA LEU A 75 5.65 4.94 -4.41
C LEU A 75 6.26 6.30 -4.10
N PRO A 76 5.72 7.41 -4.67
CA PRO A 76 6.29 8.74 -4.45
C PRO A 76 5.87 9.34 -3.11
N GLU A 77 6.76 10.15 -2.52
CA GLU A 77 6.36 11.09 -1.47
C GLU A 77 5.32 12.06 -2.02
N GLY A 78 4.24 12.29 -1.26
CA GLY A 78 3.05 13.01 -1.72
C GLY A 78 1.87 12.09 -2.07
N LEU A 79 2.08 10.76 -2.10
CA LEU A 79 1.00 9.80 -2.15
C LEU A 79 0.27 9.79 -0.80
N GLU A 80 -1.03 10.10 -0.82
CA GLU A 80 -1.86 10.24 0.38
C GLU A 80 -2.82 9.06 0.54
N ASN A 81 -3.31 8.51 -0.59
CA ASN A 81 -4.32 7.46 -0.58
C ASN A 81 -3.96 6.28 -1.48
N ILE A 82 -4.15 5.08 -0.96
CA ILE A 82 -3.92 3.82 -1.68
C ILE A 82 -5.17 2.96 -1.57
N GLY A 83 -5.75 2.58 -2.71
CA GLY A 83 -6.93 1.73 -2.78
C GLY A 83 -6.62 0.25 -2.58
N TYR A 84 -7.63 -0.52 -2.17
CA TYR A 84 -7.50 -1.95 -1.94
C TYR A 84 -7.00 -2.71 -3.18
N GLY A 85 -6.22 -3.75 -2.96
CA GLY A 85 -5.74 -4.64 -4.00
C GLY A 85 -4.94 -3.97 -5.12
N PHE A 86 -4.38 -2.76 -4.89
CA PHE A 86 -3.73 -1.97 -5.96
C PHE A 86 -2.58 -2.71 -6.66
N ILE A 87 -1.92 -3.65 -6.00
CA ILE A 87 -0.86 -4.52 -6.53
C ILE A 87 -1.22 -6.01 -6.42
N ALA A 88 -2.51 -6.34 -6.33
CA ALA A 88 -2.96 -7.73 -6.26
C ALA A 88 -2.44 -8.53 -7.46
N ASN A 89 -1.96 -9.76 -7.23
CA ASN A 89 -1.44 -10.65 -8.28
C ASN A 89 -0.34 -10.03 -9.16
N THR A 90 0.51 -9.15 -8.59
CA THR A 90 1.77 -8.71 -9.20
C THR A 90 2.92 -9.61 -8.73
N GLY A 91 4.13 -9.35 -9.22
CA GLY A 91 5.34 -10.01 -8.73
C GLY A 91 6.13 -9.19 -7.71
N ILE A 92 5.51 -8.18 -7.08
CA ILE A 92 6.16 -7.29 -6.11
C ILE A 92 6.27 -8.02 -4.77
N THR A 93 7.50 -8.21 -4.28
CA THR A 93 7.77 -8.84 -2.97
C THR A 93 8.20 -7.86 -1.90
N ASN A 94 8.61 -6.67 -2.27
CA ASN A 94 9.05 -5.63 -1.33
C ASN A 94 8.33 -4.31 -1.64
N LEU A 95 7.83 -3.64 -0.61
CA LEU A 95 7.15 -2.35 -0.77
C LEU A 95 7.56 -1.40 0.34
N THR A 96 7.91 -0.17 -0.04
CA THR A 96 8.05 0.95 0.91
C THR A 96 6.84 1.87 0.78
N VAL A 97 6.16 2.11 1.90
CA VAL A 97 5.01 3.02 2.01
C VAL A 97 5.53 4.39 2.39
N PRO A 98 5.30 5.44 1.56
CA PRO A 98 5.79 6.78 1.86
C PRO A 98 5.14 7.40 3.10
N SER A 99 5.85 8.35 3.70
CA SER A 99 5.43 8.98 4.97
C SER A 99 4.14 9.79 4.87
N THR A 100 3.74 10.15 3.66
CA THR A 100 2.55 10.96 3.38
C THR A 100 1.26 10.15 3.29
N VAL A 101 1.34 8.82 3.30
CA VAL A 101 0.13 7.97 3.26
C VAL A 101 -0.63 8.09 4.57
N THR A 102 -1.86 8.57 4.49
CA THR A 102 -2.74 8.78 5.65
C THR A 102 -3.99 7.91 5.62
N GLY A 103 -4.27 7.26 4.48
CA GLY A 103 -5.47 6.46 4.33
C GLY A 103 -5.42 5.54 3.12
N GLY A 104 -6.47 4.74 3.02
CA GLY A 104 -6.70 3.87 1.89
C GLY A 104 -8.20 3.65 1.72
N ASP A 105 -8.62 3.45 0.48
CA ASP A 105 -9.97 3.01 0.16
C ASP A 105 -10.02 1.49 0.38
N CYS A 106 -10.35 1.10 1.60
CA CYS A 106 -10.73 -0.26 1.94
C CYS A 106 -12.26 -0.36 1.79
N ASP A 107 -12.75 -1.31 1.02
CA ASP A 107 -14.19 -1.50 0.79
C ASP A 107 -14.88 -1.97 2.09
N TYR A 108 -15.16 -1.00 3.01
CA TYR A 108 -15.92 -1.18 4.27
C TYR A 108 -15.65 -2.51 5.00
N GLY A 109 -14.37 -2.89 5.13
CA GLY A 109 -13.96 -4.10 5.83
C GLY A 109 -14.07 -5.40 5.02
N ARG A 110 -14.18 -5.33 3.70
CA ARG A 110 -14.19 -6.52 2.83
C ARG A 110 -12.84 -6.81 2.20
N GLU A 111 -12.04 -5.77 1.89
CA GLU A 111 -10.78 -5.92 1.17
C GLU A 111 -9.71 -4.97 1.74
N GLY A 112 -8.52 -5.48 1.98
CA GLY A 112 -7.37 -4.72 2.48
C GLY A 112 -6.56 -4.07 1.37
N ILE A 113 -5.76 -3.05 1.73
CA ILE A 113 -4.90 -2.35 0.77
C ILE A 113 -3.96 -3.33 0.05
N LEU A 114 -3.40 -4.30 0.77
CA LEU A 114 -2.47 -5.31 0.23
C LEU A 114 -3.15 -6.64 -0.14
N GLU A 115 -4.47 -6.69 -0.23
CA GLU A 115 -5.16 -7.91 -0.62
C GLU A 115 -4.63 -8.49 -1.92
N GLY A 116 -4.41 -9.81 -1.94
CA GLY A 116 -3.93 -10.54 -3.10
C GLY A 116 -2.49 -10.23 -3.52
N SER A 117 -1.72 -9.47 -2.70
CA SER A 117 -0.30 -9.27 -2.93
C SER A 117 0.52 -10.50 -2.53
N VAL A 118 1.76 -10.58 -3.04
CA VAL A 118 2.74 -11.61 -2.69
C VAL A 118 3.92 -10.99 -1.90
N LEU A 119 3.66 -9.91 -1.16
CA LEU A 119 4.68 -9.19 -0.41
C LEU A 119 5.31 -10.09 0.66
N GLU A 120 6.63 -10.01 0.75
CA GLU A 120 7.44 -10.64 1.79
C GLU A 120 7.94 -9.59 2.79
N THR A 121 8.20 -8.37 2.31
CA THR A 121 8.71 -7.26 3.11
C THR A 121 7.87 -6.00 2.92
N LEU A 122 7.46 -5.39 4.02
CA LEU A 122 6.73 -4.12 4.07
C LEU A 122 7.48 -3.14 4.96
N ILE A 123 7.84 -1.99 4.41
CA ILE A 123 8.58 -0.93 5.11
C ILE A 123 7.71 0.32 5.13
N PHE A 124 7.50 0.91 6.29
CA PHE A 124 6.91 2.24 6.41
C PHE A 124 8.03 3.27 6.50
N ALA A 125 8.00 4.28 5.63
CA ALA A 125 9.03 5.31 5.60
C ALA A 125 9.02 6.16 6.88
N ASP A 126 10.20 6.61 7.29
CA ASP A 126 10.33 7.49 8.43
C ASP A 126 9.51 8.78 8.25
N GLY A 127 8.91 9.27 9.35
CA GLY A 127 7.99 10.40 9.34
C GLY A 127 6.51 10.04 9.29
N ILE A 128 6.15 8.81 8.88
CA ILE A 128 4.74 8.34 8.98
C ILE A 128 4.30 8.35 10.44
N LYS A 129 3.09 8.84 10.72
CA LYS A 129 2.57 8.97 12.10
C LYS A 129 1.57 7.89 12.47
N MET A 130 0.85 7.40 11.48
CA MET A 130 -0.19 6.39 11.68
C MET A 130 -0.11 5.35 10.57
N ILE A 131 -0.14 4.09 10.94
CA ILE A 131 -0.38 3.00 9.99
C ILE A 131 -1.88 2.89 9.78
N PRO A 132 -2.38 3.07 8.54
CA PRO A 132 -3.82 3.01 8.27
C PRO A 132 -4.43 1.67 8.67
N GLY A 133 -5.69 1.71 9.09
CA GLY A 133 -6.44 0.49 9.34
C GLY A 133 -6.65 -0.33 8.07
N TYR A 134 -6.86 -1.63 8.23
CA TYR A 134 -7.11 -2.58 7.13
C TYR A 134 -5.99 -2.67 6.09
N PHE A 135 -4.77 -2.28 6.44
CA PHE A 135 -3.66 -2.20 5.49
C PHE A 135 -3.32 -3.57 4.88
N CYS A 136 -3.13 -4.58 5.74
CA CYS A 136 -2.88 -5.98 5.35
C CYS A 136 -4.11 -6.87 5.56
N TYR A 137 -5.28 -6.28 5.77
CA TYR A 137 -6.50 -7.03 6.09
C TYR A 137 -6.79 -8.12 5.06
N LYS A 138 -7.08 -9.32 5.54
CA LYS A 138 -7.31 -10.51 4.71
C LYS A 138 -8.61 -10.52 3.93
N GLY A 139 -9.52 -9.58 4.22
CA GLY A 139 -10.85 -9.53 3.60
C GLY A 139 -11.78 -10.67 4.00
N GLY A 140 -13.06 -10.52 3.71
CA GLY A 140 -14.06 -11.55 3.97
C GLY A 140 -13.98 -12.77 3.04
N TYR A 141 -13.16 -12.73 2.00
CA TYR A 141 -13.01 -13.80 0.99
C TYR A 141 -11.82 -14.72 1.23
N GLY A 142 -11.10 -14.57 2.38
CA GLY A 142 -10.11 -15.54 2.83
C GLY A 142 -8.80 -15.55 2.04
N ARG A 143 -8.41 -14.43 1.44
CA ARG A 143 -7.09 -14.29 0.83
C ARG A 143 -6.12 -13.70 1.83
N ASP A 144 -5.61 -14.54 2.71
CA ASP A 144 -4.63 -14.13 3.71
C ASP A 144 -3.33 -13.62 3.07
N ASN A 145 -2.67 -12.68 3.72
CA ASN A 145 -1.31 -12.24 3.39
C ASN A 145 -0.30 -13.27 3.93
N TYR A 146 -0.34 -14.50 3.39
CA TYR A 146 0.50 -15.60 3.86
C TYR A 146 2.00 -15.41 3.60
N THR A 147 2.39 -14.43 2.80
CA THR A 147 3.77 -14.25 2.37
C THR A 147 4.51 -13.19 3.16
N LEU A 148 3.81 -12.29 3.86
CA LEU A 148 4.43 -11.16 4.56
C LEU A 148 5.16 -11.64 5.83
N GLN A 149 6.50 -11.65 5.75
CA GLN A 149 7.38 -12.16 6.82
C GLN A 149 8.02 -11.04 7.62
N HIS A 150 8.22 -9.88 7.00
CA HIS A 150 8.95 -8.78 7.62
C HIS A 150 8.18 -7.46 7.48
N ILE A 151 8.06 -6.74 8.62
CA ILE A 151 7.44 -5.42 8.68
C ILE A 151 8.39 -4.50 9.44
N GLU A 152 8.77 -3.37 8.82
CA GLU A 152 9.52 -2.30 9.48
C GLU A 152 8.59 -1.14 9.83
N ILE A 153 8.47 -0.86 11.13
CA ILE A 153 7.69 0.26 11.68
C ILE A 153 8.68 1.28 12.24
N PRO A 154 8.78 2.48 11.66
CA PRO A 154 9.72 3.49 12.14
C PRO A 154 9.28 4.09 13.50
N GLU A 155 10.24 4.65 14.25
CA GLU A 155 9.97 5.29 15.56
C GLU A 155 8.98 6.46 15.48
N SER A 156 8.79 7.04 14.29
CA SER A 156 7.85 8.13 14.08
C SER A 156 6.37 7.76 14.23
N VAL A 157 6.05 6.43 14.21
CA VAL A 157 4.67 5.93 14.30
C VAL A 157 4.16 6.04 15.73
N THR A 158 2.99 6.66 15.87
CA THR A 158 2.29 6.81 17.16
C THR A 158 1.03 5.97 17.26
N GLU A 159 0.49 5.52 16.12
CA GLU A 159 -0.74 4.74 16.08
C GLU A 159 -0.68 3.64 15.01
N ILE A 160 -1.17 2.45 15.37
CA ILE A 160 -1.48 1.36 14.44
C ILE A 160 -2.98 1.24 14.35
N GLY A 161 -3.53 1.34 13.14
CA GLY A 161 -4.97 1.34 12.89
C GLY A 161 -5.65 0.00 13.16
N GLU A 162 -6.99 0.02 13.16
CA GLU A 162 -7.80 -1.19 13.30
C GLU A 162 -7.49 -2.20 12.18
N LYS A 163 -7.28 -3.48 12.54
CA LYS A 163 -7.02 -4.57 11.60
C LYS A 163 -5.85 -4.30 10.63
N ALA A 164 -4.92 -3.45 11.00
CA ALA A 164 -3.83 -3.03 10.11
C ALA A 164 -3.02 -4.21 9.56
N PHE A 165 -2.83 -5.25 10.35
CA PHE A 165 -2.04 -6.45 10.02
C PHE A 165 -2.84 -7.74 10.24
N ASP A 166 -4.17 -7.68 10.19
CA ASP A 166 -5.04 -8.85 10.36
C ASP A 166 -4.74 -9.88 9.24
N GLY A 167 -4.48 -11.12 9.64
CA GLY A 167 -4.19 -12.24 8.74
C GLY A 167 -2.76 -12.31 8.20
N CYS A 168 -1.79 -11.56 8.78
CA CYS A 168 -0.37 -11.70 8.44
C CYS A 168 0.21 -13.01 9.00
N ALA A 169 -0.21 -14.14 8.44
CA ALA A 169 0.06 -15.47 9.00
C ALA A 169 1.53 -15.91 8.94
N ALA A 170 2.34 -15.34 8.03
CA ALA A 170 3.77 -15.64 7.91
C ALA A 170 4.65 -14.72 8.79
N LEU A 171 4.09 -13.70 9.43
CA LEU A 171 4.83 -12.78 10.29
C LEU A 171 5.23 -13.51 11.58
N GLU A 172 6.53 -13.67 11.83
CA GLU A 172 7.03 -14.40 13.02
C GLU A 172 7.36 -13.49 14.21
N GLU A 173 7.80 -12.27 13.96
CA GLU A 173 8.07 -11.28 15.01
C GLU A 173 7.69 -9.88 14.56
N ILE A 174 7.36 -9.03 15.52
CA ILE A 174 7.08 -7.61 15.33
C ILE A 174 7.70 -6.80 16.47
N GLU A 175 8.22 -5.64 16.14
CA GLU A 175 8.71 -4.66 17.10
C GLU A 175 7.75 -3.47 17.18
N ILE A 176 7.28 -3.19 18.39
CA ILE A 176 6.37 -2.09 18.71
C ILE A 176 7.20 -0.98 19.33
N GLY A 177 7.35 0.12 18.58
CA GLY A 177 8.15 1.26 19.01
C GLY A 177 7.56 1.97 20.24
N LYS A 178 8.41 2.59 21.05
CA LYS A 178 8.03 3.30 22.31
C LYS A 178 7.08 4.48 22.11
N GLU A 179 7.05 5.06 20.91
CA GLU A 179 6.18 6.20 20.61
C GLU A 179 4.74 5.77 20.27
N ILE A 180 4.52 4.46 20.08
CA ILE A 180 3.18 3.92 19.78
C ILE A 180 2.33 3.98 21.05
N ASN A 181 1.33 4.84 21.05
CA ASN A 181 0.39 5.05 22.14
C ASN A 181 -0.99 4.41 21.91
N ARG A 182 -1.25 3.93 20.68
CA ARG A 182 -2.49 3.24 20.31
C ARG A 182 -2.24 2.10 19.32
N VAL A 183 -2.78 0.94 19.67
CA VAL A 183 -2.91 -0.20 18.75
C VAL A 183 -4.41 -0.47 18.57
N GLY A 184 -4.89 -0.39 17.35
CA GLY A 184 -6.31 -0.52 17.01
C GLY A 184 -6.87 -1.93 17.25
N ASN A 185 -8.19 -2.03 17.27
CA ASN A 185 -8.88 -3.30 17.48
C ASN A 185 -8.43 -4.32 16.42
N SER A 186 -8.14 -5.56 16.87
CA SER A 186 -7.76 -6.66 15.98
C SER A 186 -6.55 -6.37 15.07
N ALA A 187 -5.67 -5.41 15.42
CA ALA A 187 -4.56 -4.99 14.57
C ALA A 187 -3.65 -6.14 14.10
N PHE A 188 -3.49 -7.18 14.92
CA PHE A 188 -2.69 -8.38 14.63
C PHE A 188 -3.54 -9.66 14.76
N GLN A 189 -4.85 -9.57 14.57
CA GLN A 189 -5.72 -10.74 14.59
C GLN A 189 -5.27 -11.73 13.52
N ASP A 190 -5.40 -13.03 13.80
CA ASP A 190 -5.04 -14.13 12.88
C ASP A 190 -3.59 -14.09 12.33
N CYS A 191 -2.66 -13.36 12.98
CA CYS A 191 -1.22 -13.49 12.74
C CYS A 191 -0.73 -14.82 13.34
N THR A 192 -1.14 -15.95 12.78
CA THR A 192 -0.94 -17.29 13.37
C THR A 192 0.53 -17.71 13.45
N GLY A 193 1.40 -17.11 12.67
CA GLY A 193 2.85 -17.32 12.71
C GLY A 193 3.56 -16.52 13.80
N LEU A 194 2.90 -15.54 14.42
CA LEU A 194 3.55 -14.58 15.34
C LEU A 194 3.97 -15.27 16.65
N LYS A 195 5.28 -15.36 16.85
CA LYS A 195 5.91 -16.00 18.00
C LYS A 195 6.47 -14.99 19.01
N LYS A 196 6.72 -13.74 18.54
CA LYS A 196 7.43 -12.75 19.34
C LYS A 196 6.93 -11.33 19.07
N VAL A 197 6.60 -10.65 20.15
CA VAL A 197 6.32 -9.21 20.15
C VAL A 197 7.37 -8.55 21.03
N ARG A 198 8.09 -7.58 20.51
CA ARG A 198 9.04 -6.75 21.25
C ARG A 198 8.44 -5.37 21.47
N PHE A 199 8.58 -4.86 22.69
CA PHE A 199 8.28 -3.48 23.03
C PHE A 199 9.59 -2.76 23.36
N GLN A 200 9.82 -1.60 22.75
CA GLN A 200 10.97 -0.74 23.03
C GLN A 200 10.74 0.14 24.26
#